data_ed215f5f598ccaba359b842acccfed3e
#
_entry.id   ed215f5f598ccaba359b842acccfed3e
#
_cell.length_a   1.000
_cell.length_b   1.000
_cell.length_c   1.000
_cell.angle_alpha   90.00
_cell.angle_beta   90.00
_cell.angle_gamma   90.00
#
_symmetry.space_group_name_H-M   'P 1'
#
loop_
_entity.id
_entity.type
_entity.pdbx_description
1 polymer ?
#
loop_
_entity_poly.entity_id
_entity_poly.type
_entity_poly.pdbx_seq_one_letter_code
_entity_poly.pdbx_strand_id
1 'polypeptide(L)'
;IDISVVFAFERIRANGVNCHVLGQNLPYDHIDELTPGIFITDEALTFVFAAEWMDRIEHLEYGYEVCGDYRMGLNPDDPYTEQPVTTSKDEIVELLDRHPGKPGATRARLALRHIYDHSASPMETASAIALSLPTSEGVVGIRGVELNKPLEIPKRLWHCTKARTLKIDALITYNRRELGIEYKGGFHDEVERKGADAEREAVLAQMGYRIVTLTSTQFASQLAFHRAMNNIREALGMPRCVDAEHQRRQN
;
A
#
# COMPACT_ATOMS: atom_id res chain seq x y z
N ILE A 1 13.48 -11.09 -17.11
CA ILE A 1 12.58 -12.19 -16.70
C ILE A 1 13.18 -12.86 -15.49
N ASP A 2 12.39 -12.97 -14.43
CA ASP A 2 12.76 -13.72 -13.24
C ASP A 2 12.16 -15.13 -13.33
N ILE A 3 12.99 -16.12 -13.14
CA ILE A 3 12.62 -17.52 -13.11
C ILE A 3 13.13 -18.16 -11.82
N SER A 4 12.47 -19.21 -11.40
CA SER A 4 12.86 -19.94 -10.21
C SER A 4 13.07 -21.41 -10.50
N VAL A 5 14.07 -22.00 -9.86
CA VAL A 5 14.40 -23.43 -9.95
C VAL A 5 14.49 -24.03 -8.54
N VAL A 6 14.28 -25.33 -8.43
CA VAL A 6 14.34 -26.01 -7.12
C VAL A 6 15.80 -26.23 -6.69
N PHE A 7 16.66 -26.62 -7.61
CA PHE A 7 18.04 -26.97 -7.31
C PHE A 7 19.04 -26.03 -7.99
N ALA A 8 20.16 -25.77 -7.33
CA ALA A 8 21.17 -24.85 -7.84
C ALA A 8 21.82 -25.32 -9.17
N PHE A 9 21.83 -26.63 -9.46
CA PHE A 9 22.35 -27.17 -10.72
C PHE A 9 21.42 -26.94 -11.91
N GLU A 10 20.15 -26.61 -11.67
CA GLU A 10 19.16 -26.28 -12.70
C GLU A 10 19.25 -24.82 -13.17
N ARG A 11 20.12 -24.00 -12.58
CA ARG A 11 20.24 -22.59 -12.92
C ARG A 11 20.48 -22.36 -14.41
N ILE A 12 19.64 -21.56 -15.01
CA ILE A 12 19.77 -21.09 -16.38
C ILE A 12 20.60 -19.80 -16.39
N ARG A 13 21.57 -19.71 -17.32
CA ARG A 13 22.37 -18.51 -17.58
C ARG A 13 22.04 -18.00 -18.96
N ALA A 14 21.20 -16.97 -19.03
CA ALA A 14 20.83 -16.32 -20.28
C ALA A 14 20.72 -14.80 -20.07
N ASN A 15 20.97 -14.02 -21.14
CA ASN A 15 20.82 -12.58 -21.07
C ASN A 15 19.37 -12.19 -20.77
N GLY A 16 19.16 -11.30 -19.80
CA GLY A 16 17.85 -10.85 -19.41
C GLY A 16 17.05 -11.84 -18.55
N VAL A 17 17.69 -12.90 -18.06
CA VAL A 17 17.09 -13.88 -17.15
C VAL A 17 17.81 -13.86 -15.81
N ASN A 18 17.06 -13.58 -14.75
CA ASN A 18 17.48 -13.75 -13.35
C ASN A 18 16.98 -15.11 -12.87
N CYS A 19 17.86 -15.97 -12.39
CA CYS A 19 17.49 -17.31 -11.96
C CYS A 19 17.67 -17.46 -10.45
N HIS A 20 16.57 -17.68 -9.75
CA HIS A 20 16.51 -17.85 -8.31
C HIS A 20 16.43 -19.33 -7.92
N VAL A 21 16.98 -19.71 -6.76
CA VAL A 21 16.92 -21.08 -6.25
C VAL A 21 16.02 -21.09 -5.02
N LEU A 22 14.90 -21.79 -5.09
CA LEU A 22 13.89 -21.82 -4.03
C LEU A 22 14.11 -22.93 -3.00
N GLY A 23 14.92 -23.95 -3.33
CA GLY A 23 15.11 -25.12 -2.47
C GLY A 23 13.91 -26.09 -2.51
N GLN A 24 14.04 -27.16 -1.74
CA GLN A 24 13.02 -28.22 -1.64
C GLN A 24 11.83 -27.81 -0.74
N ASN A 25 10.78 -28.65 -0.74
CA ASN A 25 9.57 -28.45 0.04
C ASN A 25 8.76 -27.20 -0.36
N LEU A 26 8.51 -27.03 -1.65
CA LEU A 26 7.66 -25.95 -2.16
C LEU A 26 6.22 -26.10 -1.65
N PRO A 27 5.51 -25.01 -1.38
CA PRO A 27 4.07 -25.01 -1.09
C PRO A 27 3.29 -25.24 -2.39
N TYR A 28 3.10 -26.52 -2.74
CA TYR A 28 2.49 -26.92 -4.01
C TYR A 28 1.03 -26.48 -4.17
N ASP A 29 0.34 -26.16 -3.10
CA ASP A 29 -0.99 -25.56 -3.07
C ASP A 29 -1.01 -24.08 -3.57
N HIS A 30 0.16 -23.48 -3.75
CA HIS A 30 0.38 -22.12 -4.27
C HIS A 30 1.14 -22.14 -5.61
N ILE A 31 1.14 -23.28 -6.32
CA ILE A 31 1.88 -23.46 -7.57
C ILE A 31 0.98 -24.18 -8.59
N ASP A 32 0.71 -23.53 -9.71
CA ASP A 32 -0.06 -24.07 -10.80
C ASP A 32 0.84 -24.44 -11.99
N GLU A 33 0.48 -25.49 -12.74
CA GLU A 33 1.14 -25.81 -14.00
C GLU A 33 0.57 -24.94 -15.12
N LEU A 34 1.36 -23.98 -15.62
CA LEU A 34 0.97 -23.08 -16.70
C LEU A 34 0.95 -23.80 -18.06
N THR A 35 1.93 -24.66 -18.29
CA THR A 35 2.08 -25.54 -19.46
C THR A 35 3.00 -26.70 -19.08
N PRO A 36 3.03 -27.83 -19.80
CA PRO A 36 3.83 -29.00 -19.43
C PRO A 36 5.26 -28.66 -19.04
N GLY A 37 5.60 -28.87 -17.77
CA GLY A 37 6.93 -28.62 -17.21
C GLY A 37 7.24 -27.15 -16.85
N ILE A 38 6.30 -26.23 -17.02
CA ILE A 38 6.44 -24.84 -16.59
C ILE A 38 5.36 -24.51 -15.56
N PHE A 39 5.80 -24.06 -14.41
CA PHE A 39 4.93 -23.76 -13.27
C PHE A 39 4.94 -22.29 -12.96
N ILE A 40 3.86 -21.78 -12.40
CA ILE A 40 3.70 -20.40 -11.93
C ILE A 40 3.29 -20.43 -10.46
N THR A 41 3.85 -19.55 -9.66
CA THR A 41 3.40 -19.29 -8.29
C THR A 41 2.23 -18.32 -8.31
N ASP A 42 1.30 -18.49 -7.37
CA ASP A 42 0.29 -17.45 -7.12
C ASP A 42 0.92 -16.16 -6.55
N GLU A 43 0.12 -15.14 -6.37
CA GLU A 43 0.58 -13.83 -5.90
C GLU A 43 1.12 -13.89 -4.47
N ALA A 44 0.51 -14.70 -3.59
CA ALA A 44 0.92 -14.84 -2.20
C ALA A 44 2.33 -15.42 -2.10
N LEU A 45 2.59 -16.51 -2.81
CA LEU A 45 3.91 -17.17 -2.82
C LEU A 45 4.94 -16.32 -3.57
N THR A 46 4.52 -15.67 -4.68
CA THR A 46 5.37 -14.73 -5.41
C THR A 46 5.84 -13.59 -4.52
N PHE A 47 4.94 -13.00 -3.71
CA PHE A 47 5.30 -11.96 -2.74
C PHE A 47 6.35 -12.45 -1.73
N VAL A 48 6.22 -13.67 -1.22
CA VAL A 48 7.18 -14.22 -0.25
C VAL A 48 8.56 -14.39 -0.88
N PHE A 49 8.63 -14.94 -2.09
CA PHE A 49 9.90 -15.18 -2.77
C PHE A 49 10.55 -13.87 -3.25
N ALA A 50 9.77 -12.92 -3.75
CA ALA A 50 10.23 -11.61 -4.21
C ALA A 50 10.99 -10.83 -3.12
N ALA A 51 10.69 -11.08 -1.85
CA ALA A 51 11.42 -10.49 -0.72
C ALA A 51 12.93 -10.79 -0.70
N GLU A 52 13.42 -11.79 -1.44
CA GLU A 52 14.85 -12.10 -1.53
C GLU A 52 15.63 -11.16 -2.44
N TRP A 53 14.98 -10.60 -3.48
CA TRP A 53 15.68 -9.83 -4.51
C TRP A 53 15.14 -8.42 -4.74
N MET A 54 13.91 -8.12 -4.36
CA MET A 54 13.39 -6.76 -4.39
C MET A 54 14.00 -5.92 -3.27
N ASP A 55 14.18 -4.63 -3.54
CA ASP A 55 14.45 -3.70 -2.46
C ASP A 55 13.22 -3.55 -1.55
N ARG A 56 13.42 -2.91 -0.41
CA ARG A 56 12.35 -2.82 0.60
C ARG A 56 11.12 -2.05 0.12
N ILE A 57 11.32 -0.97 -0.62
CA ILE A 57 10.21 -0.12 -1.09
C ILE A 57 9.49 -0.80 -2.24
N GLU A 58 10.22 -1.31 -3.23
CA GLU A 58 9.67 -2.10 -4.31
C GLU A 58 8.84 -3.29 -3.79
N HIS A 59 9.33 -3.99 -2.75
CA HIS A 59 8.62 -5.11 -2.16
C HIS A 59 7.35 -4.68 -1.42
N LEU A 60 7.36 -3.50 -0.77
CA LEU A 60 6.15 -2.92 -0.16
C LEU A 60 5.14 -2.54 -1.25
N GLU A 61 5.56 -1.83 -2.30
CA GLU A 61 4.71 -1.44 -3.42
C GLU A 61 4.07 -2.66 -4.08
N TYR A 62 4.85 -3.71 -4.34
CA TYR A 62 4.34 -4.98 -4.86
C TYR A 62 3.33 -5.63 -3.90
N GLY A 63 3.61 -5.64 -2.60
CA GLY A 63 2.68 -6.16 -1.59
C GLY A 63 1.34 -5.41 -1.55
N TYR A 64 1.37 -4.09 -1.71
CA TYR A 64 0.15 -3.29 -1.83
C TYR A 64 -0.61 -3.57 -3.12
N GLU A 65 0.10 -3.82 -4.22
CA GLU A 65 -0.51 -4.17 -5.51
C GLU A 65 -1.23 -5.54 -5.43
N VAL A 66 -0.59 -6.57 -4.88
CA VAL A 66 -1.20 -7.92 -4.79
C VAL A 66 -2.34 -7.99 -3.78
N CYS A 67 -2.30 -7.19 -2.71
CA CYS A 67 -3.38 -7.07 -1.72
C CYS A 67 -4.35 -5.92 -2.02
N GLY A 68 -4.19 -5.22 -3.15
CA GLY A 68 -4.96 -4.04 -3.52
C GLY A 68 -6.04 -4.30 -4.56
N ASP A 69 -6.82 -3.26 -4.81
CA ASP A 69 -7.90 -3.23 -5.80
C ASP A 69 -7.40 -2.69 -7.15
N TYR A 70 -6.10 -2.68 -7.41
CA TYR A 70 -5.49 -2.20 -8.66
C TYR A 70 -4.33 -3.08 -9.11
N ARG A 71 -3.93 -2.95 -10.38
CA ARG A 71 -2.71 -3.54 -10.97
C ARG A 71 -1.99 -2.52 -11.83
N MET A 72 -0.66 -2.54 -11.75
CA MET A 72 0.17 -1.71 -12.63
C MET A 72 0.06 -2.19 -14.07
N GLY A 73 -0.23 -1.24 -14.97
CA GLY A 73 -0.30 -1.47 -16.41
C GLY A 73 1.07 -1.38 -17.07
N LEU A 74 1.20 -2.03 -18.23
CA LEU A 74 2.38 -1.91 -19.08
C LEU A 74 2.30 -0.70 -20.02
N ASN A 75 1.12 -0.08 -20.12
CA ASN A 75 0.88 1.07 -20.98
C ASN A 75 1.13 2.37 -20.21
N PRO A 76 2.06 3.24 -20.65
CA PRO A 76 2.32 4.53 -20.00
C PRO A 76 1.10 5.48 -19.97
N ASP A 77 0.19 5.36 -20.95
CA ASP A 77 -1.03 6.18 -21.03
C ASP A 77 -2.14 5.67 -20.09
N ASP A 78 -2.03 4.40 -19.64
CA ASP A 78 -2.92 3.77 -18.67
C ASP A 78 -2.07 3.01 -17.65
N PRO A 79 -1.46 3.72 -16.71
CA PRO A 79 -0.40 3.19 -15.86
C PRO A 79 -0.90 2.18 -14.82
N TYR A 80 -2.19 2.13 -14.54
CA TYR A 80 -2.80 1.12 -13.66
C TYR A 80 -4.29 0.95 -13.98
N THR A 81 -4.84 -0.21 -13.65
CA THR A 81 -6.25 -0.54 -13.84
C THR A 81 -6.85 -1.05 -12.54
N GLU A 82 -8.14 -0.81 -12.33
CA GLU A 82 -8.89 -1.44 -11.25
C GLU A 82 -8.97 -2.94 -11.49
N GLN A 83 -8.69 -3.74 -10.48
CA GLN A 83 -8.81 -5.19 -10.52
C GLN A 83 -9.30 -5.73 -9.18
N PRO A 84 -10.03 -6.86 -9.19
CA PRO A 84 -10.37 -7.55 -7.95
C PRO A 84 -9.10 -7.96 -7.19
N VAL A 85 -9.16 -7.92 -5.86
CA VAL A 85 -8.12 -8.44 -4.97
C VAL A 85 -7.90 -9.93 -5.29
N THR A 86 -6.64 -10.33 -5.47
CA THR A 86 -6.26 -11.72 -5.78
C THR A 86 -5.74 -12.46 -4.56
N THR A 87 -5.18 -11.74 -3.60
CA THR A 87 -4.78 -12.27 -2.29
C THR A 87 -4.93 -11.20 -1.22
N SER A 88 -4.86 -11.60 0.03
CA SER A 88 -4.92 -10.70 1.19
C SER A 88 -3.68 -10.83 2.05
N LYS A 89 -3.47 -9.82 2.88
CA LYS A 89 -2.42 -9.87 3.90
C LYS A 89 -2.57 -11.09 4.80
N ASP A 90 -3.80 -11.46 5.19
CA ASP A 90 -4.06 -12.59 6.09
C ASP A 90 -3.71 -13.92 5.41
N GLU A 91 -4.01 -14.09 4.12
CA GLU A 91 -3.61 -15.27 3.33
C GLU A 91 -2.09 -15.41 3.24
N ILE A 92 -1.37 -14.31 3.01
CA ILE A 92 0.10 -14.33 3.00
C ILE A 92 0.66 -14.67 4.39
N VAL A 93 0.06 -14.18 5.47
CA VAL A 93 0.45 -14.54 6.85
C VAL A 93 0.23 -16.02 7.09
N GLU A 94 -0.92 -16.57 6.67
CA GLU A 94 -1.22 -18.00 6.80
C GLU A 94 -0.23 -18.87 6.02
N LEU A 95 0.12 -18.50 4.78
CA LEU A 95 1.15 -19.15 3.99
C LEU A 95 2.49 -19.17 4.73
N LEU A 96 2.91 -18.04 5.28
CA LEU A 96 4.16 -17.92 6.03
C LEU A 96 4.15 -18.74 7.31
N ASP A 97 3.02 -18.87 7.99
CA ASP A 97 2.88 -19.66 9.21
C ASP A 97 2.98 -21.16 8.92
N ARG A 98 2.42 -21.60 7.80
CA ARG A 98 2.56 -22.98 7.31
C ARG A 98 3.98 -23.29 6.78
N HIS A 99 4.68 -22.29 6.26
CA HIS A 99 5.99 -22.43 5.62
C HIS A 99 7.06 -21.44 6.11
N PRO A 100 7.42 -21.44 7.41
CA PRO A 100 8.25 -20.38 8.02
C PRO A 100 9.70 -20.31 7.51
N GLY A 101 10.19 -21.41 6.96
CA GLY A 101 11.61 -21.53 6.54
C GLY A 101 11.86 -21.24 5.05
N LYS A 102 10.90 -20.63 4.34
CA LYS A 102 11.08 -20.32 2.92
C LYS A 102 12.01 -19.13 2.70
N PRO A 103 12.73 -19.11 1.57
CA PRO A 103 13.44 -17.90 1.14
C PRO A 103 12.48 -16.69 1.16
N GLY A 104 12.96 -15.56 1.65
CA GLY A 104 12.15 -14.34 1.75
C GLY A 104 11.21 -14.27 2.95
N ALA A 105 10.85 -15.37 3.61
CA ALA A 105 9.82 -15.40 4.66
C ALA A 105 10.03 -14.37 5.78
N THR A 106 11.27 -14.17 6.24
CA THR A 106 11.57 -13.19 7.30
C THR A 106 11.34 -11.75 6.80
N ARG A 107 11.80 -11.42 5.60
CA ARG A 107 11.62 -10.10 5.01
C ARG A 107 10.15 -9.83 4.67
N ALA A 108 9.45 -10.82 4.12
CA ALA A 108 8.03 -10.75 3.84
C ALA A 108 7.22 -10.46 5.12
N ARG A 109 7.50 -11.14 6.25
CA ARG A 109 6.85 -10.85 7.53
C ARG A 109 7.11 -9.41 8.02
N LEU A 110 8.30 -8.88 7.79
CA LEU A 110 8.61 -7.49 8.14
C LEU A 110 7.84 -6.51 7.26
N ALA A 111 7.76 -6.77 5.96
CA ALA A 111 7.00 -5.94 5.02
C ALA A 111 5.50 -5.93 5.34
N LEU A 112 4.89 -7.08 5.66
CA LEU A 112 3.47 -7.21 6.00
C LEU A 112 3.04 -6.35 7.21
N ARG A 113 3.97 -5.90 8.04
CA ARG A 113 3.66 -4.95 9.13
C ARG A 113 3.25 -3.57 8.62
N HIS A 114 3.59 -3.27 7.37
CA HIS A 114 3.41 -1.98 6.72
C HIS A 114 2.49 -2.05 5.50
N ILE A 115 1.92 -3.21 5.21
CA ILE A 115 0.97 -3.43 4.12
C ILE A 115 -0.44 -3.50 4.69
N TYR A 116 -1.38 -2.85 4.03
CA TYR A 116 -2.82 -2.85 4.31
C TYR A 116 -3.55 -3.19 3.02
N ASP A 117 -4.57 -4.01 3.11
CA ASP A 117 -5.39 -4.42 1.96
C ASP A 117 -6.19 -3.24 1.38
N HIS A 118 -6.66 -3.39 0.16
CA HIS A 118 -7.59 -2.48 -0.51
C HIS A 118 -7.03 -1.11 -0.91
N SER A 119 -5.73 -0.98 -1.15
CA SER A 119 -5.24 0.18 -1.91
C SER A 119 -5.81 0.16 -3.32
N ALA A 120 -6.35 1.28 -3.80
CA ALA A 120 -7.01 1.36 -5.11
C ALA A 120 -6.20 2.13 -6.16
N SER A 121 -5.01 2.63 -5.78
CA SER A 121 -4.12 3.32 -6.72
C SER A 121 -2.67 3.35 -6.22
N PRO A 122 -1.69 3.57 -7.13
CA PRO A 122 -0.28 3.73 -6.75
C PRO A 122 -0.03 4.88 -5.77
N MET A 123 -0.81 5.96 -5.85
CA MET A 123 -0.64 7.11 -4.96
C MET A 123 -1.25 6.91 -3.59
N GLU A 124 -2.31 6.13 -3.47
CA GLU A 124 -2.81 5.65 -2.18
C GLU A 124 -1.78 4.72 -1.52
N THR A 125 -1.15 3.84 -2.30
CA THR A 125 -0.03 3.00 -1.84
C THR A 125 1.13 3.85 -1.32
N ALA A 126 1.59 4.85 -2.08
CA ALA A 126 2.65 5.76 -1.64
C ALA A 126 2.27 6.49 -0.34
N SER A 127 1.01 6.92 -0.23
CA SER A 127 0.46 7.55 0.97
C SER A 127 0.45 6.59 2.16
N ALA A 128 0.01 5.35 1.97
CA ALA A 128 -0.03 4.32 3.01
C ALA A 128 1.38 3.92 3.50
N ILE A 129 2.35 3.79 2.58
CA ILE A 129 3.76 3.57 2.92
C ILE A 129 4.29 4.73 3.77
N ALA A 130 4.03 5.98 3.34
CA ALA A 130 4.43 7.18 4.08
C ALA A 130 3.81 7.26 5.49
N LEU A 131 2.60 6.74 5.68
CA LEU A 131 1.93 6.70 6.97
C LEU A 131 2.52 5.61 7.88
N SER A 132 2.86 4.44 7.35
CA SER A 132 3.17 3.22 8.11
C SER A 132 4.64 3.03 8.44
N LEU A 133 5.58 3.53 7.62
CA LEU A 133 7.00 3.37 7.85
C LEU A 133 7.47 4.09 9.13
N PRO A 134 8.58 3.65 9.78
CA PRO A 134 9.05 4.21 11.03
C PRO A 134 9.47 5.68 10.93
N THR A 135 9.32 6.42 12.03
CA THR A 135 9.73 7.83 12.12
C THR A 135 11.22 8.06 11.89
N SER A 136 12.06 7.05 12.11
CA SER A 136 13.48 7.10 11.74
C SER A 136 13.72 7.28 10.24
N GLU A 137 12.72 7.01 9.41
CA GLU A 137 12.74 7.21 7.96
C GLU A 137 12.06 8.52 7.54
N GLY A 138 11.73 9.39 8.52
CA GLY A 138 11.16 10.72 8.26
C GLY A 138 9.64 10.71 8.00
N VAL A 139 8.96 9.61 8.30
CA VAL A 139 7.54 9.38 8.06
C VAL A 139 6.72 9.24 9.34
N VAL A 140 5.43 8.93 9.27
CA VAL A 140 4.50 9.08 10.40
C VAL A 140 4.63 7.97 11.43
N GLY A 141 4.89 6.72 11.03
CA GLY A 141 5.05 5.58 11.94
C GLY A 141 3.74 5.10 12.56
N ILE A 142 2.64 5.14 11.82
CA ILE A 142 1.33 4.72 12.30
C ILE A 142 1.10 3.25 11.99
N ARG A 143 0.39 2.57 12.89
CA ARG A 143 -0.16 1.23 12.68
C ARG A 143 -1.68 1.31 12.71
N GLY A 144 -2.35 0.40 11.98
CA GLY A 144 -3.81 0.35 11.97
C GLY A 144 -4.42 1.39 11.03
N VAL A 145 -3.90 1.47 9.81
CA VAL A 145 -4.50 2.18 8.70
C VAL A 145 -5.50 1.24 8.02
N GLU A 146 -6.71 1.71 7.74
CA GLU A 146 -7.71 1.00 6.95
C GLU A 146 -7.89 1.75 5.63
N LEU A 147 -7.61 1.09 4.50
CA LEU A 147 -7.71 1.70 3.17
C LEU A 147 -9.07 1.43 2.56
N ASN A 148 -9.62 2.44 1.89
CA ASN A 148 -10.86 2.36 1.12
C ASN A 148 -12.04 1.70 1.88
N LYS A 149 -12.02 1.78 3.22
CA LYS A 149 -13.07 1.21 4.06
C LYS A 149 -14.42 1.84 3.75
N PRO A 150 -15.46 1.06 3.43
CA PRO A 150 -16.80 1.59 3.24
C PRO A 150 -17.36 2.14 4.56
N LEU A 151 -17.79 3.39 4.54
CA LEU A 151 -18.44 4.08 5.67
C LEU A 151 -19.92 4.23 5.35
N GLU A 152 -20.78 3.64 6.15
CA GLU A 152 -22.23 3.81 5.99
C GLU A 152 -22.66 5.24 6.37
N ILE A 153 -23.41 5.89 5.48
CA ILE A 153 -23.96 7.22 5.74
C ILE A 153 -25.18 7.08 6.64
N PRO A 154 -25.18 7.70 7.83
CA PRO A 154 -26.32 7.65 8.75
C PRO A 154 -27.60 8.19 8.08
N LYS A 155 -28.75 7.56 8.37
CA LYS A 155 -30.05 7.94 7.77
C LYS A 155 -30.38 9.43 7.90
N ARG A 156 -29.93 10.08 9.00
CA ARG A 156 -30.11 11.52 9.21
C ARG A 156 -29.45 12.41 8.15
N LEU A 157 -28.47 11.86 7.40
CA LEU A 157 -27.73 12.58 6.36
C LEU A 157 -28.16 12.20 4.94
N TRP A 158 -29.12 11.32 4.77
CA TRP A 158 -29.58 10.90 3.43
C TRP A 158 -30.22 12.01 2.60
N HIS A 159 -30.61 13.12 3.23
CA HIS A 159 -31.09 14.30 2.52
C HIS A 159 -29.94 15.13 1.90
N CYS A 160 -28.69 14.92 2.34
CA CYS A 160 -27.52 15.65 1.86
C CYS A 160 -26.86 14.97 0.64
N THR A 161 -27.15 13.69 0.38
CA THR A 161 -26.51 12.92 -0.70
C THR A 161 -27.38 11.76 -1.17
N LYS A 162 -27.19 11.35 -2.42
CA LYS A 162 -27.79 10.13 -2.98
C LYS A 162 -27.01 8.86 -2.57
N ALA A 163 -25.76 9.01 -2.20
CA ALA A 163 -24.93 7.88 -1.77
C ALA A 163 -25.46 7.27 -0.46
N ARG A 164 -25.16 6.02 -0.21
CA ARG A 164 -25.45 5.31 1.04
C ARG A 164 -24.19 4.92 1.79
N THR A 165 -23.08 4.87 1.04
CA THR A 165 -21.73 4.61 1.56
C THR A 165 -20.76 5.62 0.96
N LEU A 166 -19.71 5.93 1.71
CA LEU A 166 -18.54 6.68 1.24
C LEU A 166 -17.30 5.85 1.54
N LYS A 167 -16.21 6.11 0.81
CA LYS A 167 -14.88 5.57 1.13
C LYS A 167 -13.95 6.74 1.40
N ILE A 168 -13.02 6.56 2.33
CA ILE A 168 -11.87 7.45 2.55
C ILE A 168 -10.64 6.65 2.11
N ASP A 169 -9.70 7.27 1.38
CA ASP A 169 -8.54 6.57 0.85
C ASP A 169 -7.74 5.87 1.96
N ALA A 170 -7.53 6.57 3.10
CA ALA A 170 -7.00 5.94 4.30
C ALA A 170 -7.68 6.49 5.56
N LEU A 171 -8.20 5.62 6.40
CA LEU A 171 -8.72 5.95 7.72
C LEU A 171 -7.72 5.49 8.78
N ILE A 172 -7.30 6.42 9.63
CA ILE A 172 -6.35 6.18 10.71
C ILE A 172 -7.09 6.28 12.03
N THR A 173 -6.91 5.28 12.89
CA THR A 173 -7.34 5.34 14.29
C THR A 173 -6.14 5.35 15.22
N TYR A 174 -5.94 6.44 15.96
CA TYR A 174 -4.86 6.58 16.92
C TYR A 174 -5.37 7.21 18.23
N ASN A 175 -5.18 6.53 19.36
CA ASN A 175 -5.60 7.01 20.68
C ASN A 175 -7.05 7.54 20.71
N ARG A 176 -7.99 6.81 20.13
CA ARG A 176 -9.41 7.16 19.99
C ARG A 176 -9.69 8.40 19.12
N ARG A 177 -8.72 8.84 18.35
CA ARG A 177 -8.91 9.88 17.32
C ARG A 177 -8.96 9.21 15.97
N GLU A 178 -9.91 9.61 15.15
CA GLU A 178 -10.00 9.18 13.76
C GLU A 178 -9.60 10.32 12.85
N LEU A 179 -8.79 10.01 11.85
CA LEU A 179 -8.32 10.95 10.84
C LEU A 179 -8.41 10.28 9.47
N GLY A 180 -9.14 10.90 8.56
CA GLY A 180 -9.15 10.50 7.16
C GLY A 180 -8.03 11.17 6.41
N ILE A 181 -7.39 10.42 5.51
CA ILE A 181 -6.41 10.93 4.56
C ILE A 181 -6.99 10.71 3.17
N GLU A 182 -6.93 11.73 2.35
CA GLU A 182 -7.35 11.72 0.94
C GLU A 182 -6.20 12.16 0.07
N TYR A 183 -5.94 11.47 -1.03
CA TYR A 183 -4.98 11.92 -2.03
C TYR A 183 -5.70 12.64 -3.17
N LYS A 184 -5.28 13.87 -3.46
CA LYS A 184 -5.74 14.61 -4.64
C LYS A 184 -4.59 14.70 -5.66
N GLY A 185 -4.73 13.98 -6.78
CA GLY A 185 -3.85 14.08 -7.94
C GLY A 185 -3.92 15.45 -8.60
N GLY A 186 -2.96 15.76 -9.49
CA GLY A 186 -2.94 17.03 -10.23
C GLY A 186 -4.05 17.12 -11.30
N PHE A 187 -4.43 18.32 -11.54
CA PHE A 187 -5.25 18.96 -12.57
C PHE A 187 -5.72 18.13 -13.79
N HIS A 188 -6.68 17.24 -13.68
CA HIS A 188 -7.51 16.90 -14.83
C HIS A 188 -8.97 16.68 -14.40
N ASP A 189 -9.88 17.42 -15.04
CA ASP A 189 -11.36 17.42 -14.95
C ASP A 189 -11.99 18.14 -13.75
N GLU A 190 -12.08 19.48 -13.88
CA GLU A 190 -12.30 20.37 -12.74
C GLU A 190 -13.74 20.79 -12.44
N VAL A 191 -14.71 20.68 -13.28
CA VAL A 191 -15.98 21.41 -13.05
C VAL A 191 -17.10 20.52 -12.52
N GLU A 192 -17.31 19.34 -13.07
CA GLU A 192 -18.39 18.44 -12.59
C GLU A 192 -18.02 17.72 -11.28
N ARG A 193 -16.73 17.41 -11.07
CA ARG A 193 -16.26 16.77 -9.83
C ARG A 193 -16.32 17.71 -8.62
N LYS A 194 -16.14 19.02 -8.79
CA LYS A 194 -16.13 19.99 -7.65
C LYS A 194 -17.43 19.98 -6.83
N GLY A 195 -18.58 19.78 -7.47
CA GLY A 195 -19.87 19.72 -6.78
C GLY A 195 -20.02 18.45 -5.95
N ALA A 196 -19.68 17.30 -6.51
CA ALA A 196 -19.73 16.00 -5.84
C ALA A 196 -18.70 15.91 -4.69
N ASP A 197 -17.51 16.48 -4.89
CA ASP A 197 -16.47 16.52 -3.86
C ASP A 197 -16.90 17.38 -2.67
N ALA A 198 -17.50 18.56 -2.91
CA ALA A 198 -18.00 19.41 -1.83
C ALA A 198 -19.14 18.76 -1.05
N GLU A 199 -20.07 18.05 -1.73
CA GLU A 199 -21.12 17.27 -1.08
C GLU A 199 -20.52 16.16 -0.21
N ARG A 200 -19.56 15.42 -0.74
CA ARG A 200 -18.84 14.35 -0.04
C ARG A 200 -18.10 14.87 1.19
N GLU A 201 -17.34 15.95 1.07
CA GLU A 201 -16.62 16.59 2.18
C GLU A 201 -17.60 17.07 3.27
N ALA A 202 -18.73 17.67 2.89
CA ALA A 202 -19.76 18.12 3.84
C ALA A 202 -20.38 16.93 4.61
N VAL A 203 -20.65 15.81 3.95
CA VAL A 203 -21.19 14.61 4.58
C VAL A 203 -20.17 14.00 5.53
N LEU A 204 -18.92 13.87 5.15
CA LEU A 204 -17.84 13.36 6.01
C LEU A 204 -17.66 14.22 7.26
N ALA A 205 -17.68 15.56 7.10
CA ALA A 205 -17.60 16.49 8.22
C ALA A 205 -18.79 16.33 9.18
N GLN A 206 -20.02 16.15 8.67
CA GLN A 206 -21.22 15.92 9.49
C GLN A 206 -21.23 14.52 10.13
N MET A 207 -20.52 13.56 9.58
CA MET A 207 -20.24 12.26 10.21
C MET A 207 -19.21 12.36 11.33
N GLY A 208 -18.47 13.47 11.41
CA GLY A 208 -17.45 13.73 12.42
C GLY A 208 -16.03 13.40 11.99
N TYR A 209 -15.81 13.06 10.73
CA TYR A 209 -14.47 12.79 10.21
C TYR A 209 -13.72 14.09 9.92
N ARG A 210 -12.49 14.18 10.43
CA ARG A 210 -11.53 15.18 10.02
C ARG A 210 -10.72 14.61 8.86
N ILE A 211 -10.63 15.34 7.75
CA ILE A 211 -9.88 14.93 6.56
C ILE A 211 -8.62 15.78 6.41
N VAL A 212 -7.51 15.14 6.10
CA VAL A 212 -6.26 15.76 5.64
C VAL A 212 -6.01 15.33 4.21
N THR A 213 -5.91 16.30 3.30
CA THR A 213 -5.63 16.03 1.90
C THR A 213 -4.12 16.04 1.66
N LEU A 214 -3.61 14.99 1.01
CA LEU A 214 -2.28 14.91 0.44
C LEU A 214 -2.35 15.22 -1.06
N THR A 215 -1.32 15.88 -1.58
CA THR A 215 -1.28 16.29 -2.99
C THR A 215 0.04 15.86 -3.66
N SER A 216 0.05 15.76 -4.99
CA SER A 216 1.25 15.44 -5.77
C SER A 216 2.41 16.38 -5.47
N THR A 217 2.14 17.67 -5.25
CA THR A 217 3.17 18.67 -4.92
C THR A 217 3.86 18.41 -3.59
N GLN A 218 3.15 17.82 -2.62
CA GLN A 218 3.73 17.42 -1.33
C GLN A 218 4.66 16.23 -1.48
N PHE A 219 4.36 15.28 -2.38
CA PHE A 219 5.26 14.15 -2.67
C PHE A 219 6.46 14.56 -3.52
N ALA A 220 6.37 15.61 -4.33
CA ALA A 220 7.45 16.10 -5.18
C ALA A 220 8.55 16.89 -4.44
N SER A 221 8.32 17.29 -3.18
CA SER A 221 9.25 18.11 -2.39
C SER A 221 9.45 17.53 -1.00
N GLN A 222 10.69 17.20 -0.65
CA GLN A 222 11.04 16.68 0.67
C GLN A 222 10.53 17.57 1.80
N LEU A 223 10.71 18.90 1.69
CA LEU A 223 10.25 19.85 2.70
C LEU A 223 8.72 19.87 2.81
N ALA A 224 8.01 19.86 1.67
CA ALA A 224 6.55 19.85 1.65
C ALA A 224 6.01 18.51 2.20
N PHE A 225 6.66 17.40 1.87
CA PHE A 225 6.36 16.08 2.41
C PHE A 225 6.50 16.04 3.93
N HIS A 226 7.64 16.47 4.47
CA HIS A 226 7.84 16.52 5.93
C HIS A 226 6.81 17.40 6.65
N ARG A 227 6.45 18.54 6.06
CA ARG A 227 5.38 19.39 6.62
C ARG A 227 4.03 18.67 6.63
N ALA A 228 3.67 17.98 5.54
CA ALA A 228 2.44 17.21 5.45
C ALA A 228 2.40 16.08 6.51
N MET A 229 3.48 15.31 6.64
CA MET A 229 3.59 14.25 7.65
C MET A 229 3.49 14.81 9.08
N ASN A 230 4.12 15.95 9.38
CA ASN A 230 4.00 16.61 10.68
C ASN A 230 2.59 17.14 10.95
N ASN A 231 1.88 17.63 9.94
CA ASN A 231 0.47 18.03 10.09
C ASN A 231 -0.43 16.84 10.46
N ILE A 232 -0.21 15.67 9.84
CA ILE A 232 -0.91 14.44 10.17
C ILE A 232 -0.63 14.02 11.62
N ARG A 233 0.64 14.02 12.03
CA ARG A 233 1.04 13.71 13.41
C ARG A 233 0.37 14.65 14.43
N GLU A 234 0.38 15.94 14.16
CA GLU A 234 -0.26 16.94 15.01
C GLU A 234 -1.77 16.74 15.10
N ALA A 235 -2.43 16.43 13.96
CA ALA A 235 -3.86 16.12 13.94
C ALA A 235 -4.23 14.91 14.80
N LEU A 236 -3.33 13.91 14.89
CA LEU A 236 -3.46 12.72 15.73
C LEU A 236 -2.99 12.95 17.18
N GLY A 237 -2.38 14.11 17.48
CA GLY A 237 -1.80 14.38 18.79
C GLY A 237 -0.49 13.66 19.05
N MET A 238 0.22 13.32 17.99
CA MET A 238 1.56 12.72 18.03
C MET A 238 2.64 13.81 18.08
N PRO A 239 3.82 13.55 18.68
CA PRO A 239 4.95 14.47 18.60
C PRO A 239 5.39 14.67 17.15
N ARG A 240 5.82 15.85 16.78
CA ARG A 240 6.42 16.12 15.47
C ARG A 240 7.69 15.29 15.25
N CYS A 241 7.94 14.86 14.03
CA CYS A 241 9.25 14.34 13.65
C CYS A 241 10.22 15.53 13.61
N VAL A 242 11.32 15.43 14.32
CA VAL A 242 12.41 16.41 14.25
C VAL A 242 13.23 16.08 13.01
N ASP A 243 13.41 17.08 12.14
CA ASP A 243 14.21 16.93 10.92
C ASP A 243 15.66 16.58 11.30
N ALA A 244 16.16 15.41 10.86
CA ALA A 244 17.53 15.00 11.11
C ALA A 244 18.57 16.00 10.56
N GLU A 245 18.21 16.76 9.50
CA GLU A 245 19.04 17.87 9.00
C GLU A 245 19.06 19.07 9.94
N HIS A 246 17.95 19.38 10.60
CA HIS A 246 17.89 20.47 11.56
C HIS A 246 18.75 20.20 12.81
N GLN A 247 18.81 18.94 13.25
CA GLN A 247 19.67 18.51 14.35
C GLN A 247 21.17 18.57 13.98
N ARG A 248 21.53 18.28 12.71
CA ARG A 248 22.94 18.38 12.24
C ARG A 248 23.43 19.82 12.10
N ARG A 249 22.53 20.81 11.99
CA ARG A 249 22.90 22.25 11.92
C ARG A 249 22.93 22.92 13.27
N GLN A 250 22.49 22.27 14.36
CA GLN A 250 22.50 22.79 15.72
C GLN A 250 23.60 22.18 16.61
N ASN A 251 24.32 21.17 16.13
CA ASN A 251 25.53 20.60 16.71
C ASN A 251 26.76 20.96 15.84
#